data_c2b251255d85da8bd7d97ed0c8a25838
#
_entry.id   c2b251255d85da8bd7d97ed0c8a25838
#
_cell.length_a   1.000
_cell.length_b   1.000
_cell.length_c   1.000
_cell.angle_alpha   90.00
_cell.angle_beta   90.00
_cell.angle_gamma   90.00
#
_symmetry.space_group_name_H-M   'P 1'
#
loop_
_entity.id
_entity.type
_entity.pdbx_description
1 polymer ?
#
loop_
_entity_poly.entity_id
_entity_poly.type
_entity_poly.pdbx_seq_one_letter_code
_entity_poly.pdbx_strand_id
1 'polypeptide(L)'
;FRFSWSPLPSLDIRVGRQVLTWGTGDMLFINDMFPKDWESYFSGREQEYLKAPSDALRVGWYTDAANVEVVYTPQFDHDRFIRGRRISYWNPLLGGRAGSEDQVDYNAPSDWFENDEIAVRIYRSFGAFEAAAYGYWGYWKSPGGQRLLPLGQAMFPKLAVYGASLRGPVGRGIGNIEFGYYDSRQDRNGADPFVNNSEFRLLVGYEQELARNFTGAIQYYMEHMTDYGAYERARFFFEPRRDKNRHV
;
A
#
# COMPACT_ATOMS: atom_id res chain seq x y z
N PHE A 1 15.45 -6.77 16.45
CA PHE A 1 16.89 -6.50 16.24
C PHE A 1 17.06 -5.76 14.92
N ARG A 2 17.89 -4.70 14.89
CA ARG A 2 18.24 -3.94 13.68
C ARG A 2 19.74 -3.66 13.70
N PHE A 3 20.40 -3.95 12.59
CA PHE A 3 21.80 -3.60 12.33
C PHE A 3 21.84 -2.51 11.25
N SER A 4 22.70 -1.50 11.44
CA SER A 4 22.94 -0.42 10.48
C SER A 4 24.43 -0.27 10.24
N TRP A 5 24.82 -0.16 8.98
CA TRP A 5 26.20 -0.04 8.54
C TRP A 5 26.30 0.91 7.34
N SER A 6 27.17 1.90 7.45
CA SER A 6 27.42 2.91 6.42
C SER A 6 28.91 2.88 6.04
N PRO A 7 29.31 1.96 5.13
CA PRO A 7 30.72 1.79 4.74
C PRO A 7 31.29 2.99 3.98
N LEU A 8 30.41 3.77 3.33
CA LEU A 8 30.74 4.98 2.59
C LEU A 8 29.73 6.08 2.95
N PRO A 9 30.09 7.38 2.82
CA PRO A 9 29.13 8.46 3.03
C PRO A 9 27.89 8.39 2.10
N SER A 10 28.04 7.76 0.94
CA SER A 10 26.99 7.58 -0.05
C SER A 10 26.23 6.25 0.08
N LEU A 11 26.57 5.36 1.01
CA LEU A 11 25.98 4.02 1.11
C LEU A 11 25.50 3.71 2.52
N ASP A 12 24.22 3.45 2.70
CA ASP A 12 23.58 3.05 3.97
C ASP A 12 22.93 1.67 3.82
N ILE A 13 23.27 0.75 4.70
CA ILE A 13 22.74 -0.62 4.70
C ILE A 13 22.10 -0.88 6.06
N ARG A 14 20.84 -1.32 6.05
CA ARG A 14 20.10 -1.69 7.26
C ARG A 14 19.50 -3.06 7.13
N VAL A 15 19.70 -3.91 8.13
CA VAL A 15 19.19 -5.29 8.15
C VAL A 15 18.42 -5.53 9.42
N GLY A 16 17.31 -6.24 9.31
CA GLY A 16 16.46 -6.66 10.42
C GLY A 16 15.16 -5.88 10.54
N ARG A 17 14.52 -5.96 11.70
CA ARG A 17 13.18 -5.41 11.91
C ARG A 17 13.19 -3.88 11.95
N GLN A 18 12.47 -3.27 11.02
CA GLN A 18 12.44 -1.82 10.84
C GLN A 18 11.10 -1.34 10.27
N VAL A 19 10.71 -0.14 10.64
CA VAL A 19 9.58 0.55 10.01
C VAL A 19 10.05 1.15 8.70
N LEU A 20 9.34 0.84 7.63
CA LEU A 20 9.58 1.31 6.27
C LEU A 20 8.39 2.15 5.84
N THR A 21 8.65 3.24 5.12
CA THR A 21 7.59 4.11 4.60
C THR A 21 8.12 4.95 3.44
N TRP A 22 7.33 5.04 2.39
CA TRP A 22 7.56 5.89 1.23
C TRP A 22 6.26 6.63 0.86
N GLY A 23 6.30 7.43 -0.20
CA GLY A 23 5.14 8.18 -0.65
C GLY A 23 4.97 9.52 0.07
N THR A 24 3.95 10.25 -0.29
CA THR A 24 3.65 11.60 0.19
C THR A 24 2.27 11.74 0.84
N GLY A 25 1.45 10.70 0.76
CA GLY A 25 0.11 10.67 1.38
C GLY A 25 0.17 10.36 2.88
N ASP A 26 -0.68 11.01 3.67
CA ASP A 26 -0.70 10.84 5.13
C ASP A 26 -1.49 9.58 5.54
N MET A 27 -2.68 9.40 4.97
CA MET A 27 -3.61 8.30 5.30
C MET A 27 -4.00 7.48 4.06
N LEU A 28 -3.70 7.98 2.88
CA LEU A 28 -3.95 7.33 1.60
C LEU A 28 -2.61 6.94 0.99
N PHE A 29 -2.38 5.65 0.85
CA PHE A 29 -1.08 5.10 0.46
C PHE A 29 -1.17 4.58 -0.97
N ILE A 30 -0.39 5.18 -1.88
CA ILE A 30 -0.25 4.71 -3.26
C ILE A 30 1.10 4.02 -3.44
N ASN A 31 2.20 4.72 -3.15
CA ASN A 31 3.55 4.20 -3.36
C ASN A 31 4.20 3.64 -2.08
N ASP A 32 3.49 3.66 -0.96
CA ASP A 32 3.92 3.06 0.30
C ASP A 32 3.42 1.62 0.42
N MET A 33 4.15 0.69 -0.21
CA MET A 33 3.83 -0.73 -0.27
C MET A 33 4.40 -1.52 0.92
N PHE A 34 4.59 -0.88 2.06
CA PHE A 34 4.99 -1.53 3.31
C PHE A 34 3.78 -1.78 4.21
N PRO A 35 3.85 -2.77 5.13
CA PRO A 35 2.70 -3.16 5.94
C PRO A 35 2.14 -2.03 6.81
N LYS A 36 0.83 -2.00 6.94
CA LYS A 36 0.10 -1.08 7.83
C LYS A 36 -0.59 -1.86 8.95
N ASP A 37 -0.66 -1.25 10.14
CA ASP A 37 -1.40 -1.78 11.29
C ASP A 37 -2.73 -1.04 11.46
N TRP A 38 -3.71 -1.40 10.63
CA TRP A 38 -5.05 -0.84 10.68
C TRP A 38 -5.79 -1.17 11.98
N GLU A 39 -5.52 -2.35 12.59
CA GLU A 39 -6.11 -2.70 13.89
C GLU A 39 -5.65 -1.73 14.98
N SER A 40 -4.36 -1.38 15.02
CA SER A 40 -3.82 -0.41 15.97
C SER A 40 -4.41 0.99 15.74
N TYR A 41 -4.45 1.43 14.50
CA TYR A 41 -4.98 2.75 14.15
C TYR A 41 -6.45 2.91 14.55
N PHE A 42 -7.32 2.00 14.12
CA PHE A 42 -8.75 2.06 14.45
C PHE A 42 -9.06 1.72 15.91
N SER A 43 -8.10 1.20 16.67
CA SER A 43 -8.20 1.06 18.14
C SER A 43 -7.87 2.35 18.89
N GLY A 44 -7.62 3.47 18.20
CA GLY A 44 -7.34 4.77 18.79
C GLY A 44 -5.89 4.97 19.24
N ARG A 45 -4.94 4.19 18.69
CA ARG A 45 -3.50 4.44 18.90
C ARG A 45 -3.03 5.63 18.06
N GLU A 46 -1.92 6.21 18.45
CA GLU A 46 -1.28 7.29 17.69
C GLU A 46 -0.97 6.87 16.26
N GLN A 47 -1.00 7.80 15.33
CA GLN A 47 -0.84 7.56 13.88
C GLN A 47 0.49 6.87 13.53
N GLU A 48 1.53 7.07 14.33
CA GLU A 48 2.82 6.40 14.11
C GLU A 48 2.72 4.86 14.17
N TYR A 49 1.77 4.32 14.95
CA TYR A 49 1.52 2.88 15.03
C TYR A 49 0.79 2.30 13.81
N LEU A 50 0.33 3.15 12.88
CA LEU A 50 -0.22 2.69 11.60
C LEU A 50 0.85 2.01 10.74
N LYS A 51 2.12 2.38 10.89
CA LYS A 51 3.23 1.80 10.13
C LYS A 51 3.78 0.58 10.86
N ALA A 52 3.48 -0.61 10.34
CA ALA A 52 3.97 -1.85 10.92
C ALA A 52 5.45 -2.09 10.55
N PRO A 53 6.26 -2.64 11.47
CA PRO A 53 7.64 -2.99 11.15
C PRO A 53 7.74 -4.30 10.38
N SER A 54 8.65 -4.38 9.41
CA SER A 54 9.01 -5.58 8.65
C SER A 54 10.46 -5.99 8.86
N ASP A 55 10.76 -7.27 8.69
CA ASP A 55 12.12 -7.80 8.64
C ASP A 55 12.64 -7.66 7.20
N ALA A 56 13.62 -6.78 7.00
CA ALA A 56 14.07 -6.40 5.68
C ALA A 56 15.56 -6.05 5.64
N LEU A 57 16.12 -6.17 4.44
CA LEU A 57 17.37 -5.54 4.02
C LEU A 57 17.01 -4.26 3.25
N ARG A 58 17.46 -3.10 3.74
CA ARG A 58 17.39 -1.82 3.03
C ARG A 58 18.78 -1.37 2.65
N VAL A 59 18.96 -1.02 1.39
CA VAL A 59 20.18 -0.43 0.84
C VAL A 59 19.84 0.93 0.26
N GLY A 60 20.46 1.98 0.76
CA GLY A 60 20.35 3.34 0.26
C GLY A 60 21.67 3.78 -0.37
N TRP A 61 21.62 4.23 -1.64
CA TRP A 61 22.74 4.80 -2.36
C TRP A 61 22.43 6.24 -2.75
N TYR A 62 23.23 7.17 -2.22
CA TYR A 62 22.99 8.61 -2.32
C TYR A 62 24.06 9.25 -3.21
N THR A 63 23.63 9.90 -4.28
CA THR A 63 24.52 10.55 -5.24
C THR A 63 23.99 11.95 -5.62
N ASP A 64 24.84 12.76 -6.22
CA ASP A 64 24.45 14.08 -6.75
C ASP A 64 23.45 13.98 -7.92
N ALA A 65 23.45 12.87 -8.64
CA ALA A 65 22.55 12.64 -9.77
C ALA A 65 21.14 12.22 -9.31
N ALA A 66 21.03 11.24 -8.42
CA ALA A 66 19.78 10.75 -7.83
C ALA A 66 20.10 9.84 -6.65
N ASN A 67 19.17 9.70 -5.73
CA ASN A 67 19.21 8.75 -4.64
C ASN A 67 18.44 7.49 -5.03
N VAL A 68 18.96 6.33 -4.68
CA VAL A 68 18.35 5.03 -4.93
C VAL A 68 18.19 4.28 -3.62
N GLU A 69 17.01 3.81 -3.33
CA GLU A 69 16.75 2.92 -2.20
C GLU A 69 16.17 1.62 -2.71
N VAL A 70 16.72 0.51 -2.23
CA VAL A 70 16.23 -0.85 -2.50
C VAL A 70 15.89 -1.50 -1.17
N VAL A 71 14.72 -2.06 -1.08
CA VAL A 71 14.26 -2.84 0.06
C VAL A 71 13.95 -4.25 -0.39
N TYR A 72 14.55 -5.23 0.25
CA TYR A 72 14.26 -6.64 0.08
C TYR A 72 13.69 -7.21 1.37
N THR A 73 12.48 -7.76 1.30
CA THR A 73 11.78 -8.42 2.41
C THR A 73 11.75 -9.92 2.08
N PRO A 74 12.48 -10.77 2.82
CA PRO A 74 12.67 -12.18 2.45
C PRO A 74 11.42 -13.05 2.65
N GLN A 75 10.40 -12.53 3.29
CA GLN A 75 9.12 -13.18 3.51
C GLN A 75 8.02 -12.13 3.42
N PHE A 76 6.92 -12.43 2.74
CA PHE A 76 5.77 -11.54 2.65
C PHE A 76 5.24 -11.15 4.03
N ASP A 77 5.07 -9.85 4.24
CA ASP A 77 4.49 -9.28 5.46
C ASP A 77 3.28 -8.42 5.06
N HIS A 78 2.08 -8.91 5.41
CA HIS A 78 0.82 -8.28 5.03
C HIS A 78 0.38 -7.21 6.05
N ASP A 79 -0.57 -6.37 5.65
CA ASP A 79 -1.24 -5.46 6.56
C ASP A 79 -1.91 -6.22 7.72
N ARG A 80 -1.89 -5.63 8.91
CA ARG A 80 -2.74 -6.04 10.02
C ARG A 80 -4.12 -5.44 9.81
N PHE A 81 -4.89 -6.07 8.92
CA PHE A 81 -6.22 -5.61 8.55
C PHE A 81 -7.28 -6.00 9.59
N ILE A 82 -8.42 -5.28 9.57
CA ILE A 82 -9.54 -5.56 10.46
C ILE A 82 -10.19 -6.87 10.05
N ARG A 83 -10.11 -7.88 10.90
CA ARG A 83 -10.62 -9.24 10.63
C ARG A 83 -11.70 -9.73 11.60
N GLY A 84 -12.23 -8.87 12.46
CA GLY A 84 -13.24 -9.24 13.45
C GLY A 84 -12.72 -9.56 14.85
N ARG A 85 -11.40 -9.79 15.01
CA ARG A 85 -10.83 -10.20 16.30
C ARG A 85 -10.99 -9.16 17.42
N ARG A 86 -10.75 -7.88 17.11
CA ARG A 86 -10.84 -6.77 18.08
C ARG A 86 -11.85 -5.71 17.66
N ILE A 87 -11.99 -5.52 16.36
CA ILE A 87 -12.86 -4.54 15.75
C ILE A 87 -13.79 -5.30 14.83
N SER A 88 -15.11 -5.08 14.96
CA SER A 88 -16.10 -5.67 14.06
C SER A 88 -15.98 -5.10 12.65
N TYR A 89 -16.37 -5.89 11.66
CA TYR A 89 -16.39 -5.49 10.26
C TYR A 89 -17.75 -5.83 9.64
N TRP A 90 -18.05 -5.25 8.48
CA TRP A 90 -19.22 -5.64 7.70
C TRP A 90 -18.92 -6.90 6.89
N ASN A 91 -19.68 -7.97 7.12
CA ASN A 91 -19.57 -9.21 6.35
C ASN A 91 -20.72 -9.28 5.33
N PRO A 92 -20.44 -9.14 4.04
CA PRO A 92 -21.50 -9.18 3.01
C PRO A 92 -22.17 -10.56 2.88
N LEU A 93 -21.49 -11.65 3.24
CA LEU A 93 -22.07 -13.00 3.20
C LEU A 93 -23.09 -13.20 4.31
N LEU A 94 -22.88 -12.57 5.48
CA LEU A 94 -23.83 -12.58 6.60
C LEU A 94 -24.86 -11.47 6.50
N GLY A 95 -24.67 -10.49 5.62
CA GLY A 95 -25.50 -9.30 5.51
C GLY A 95 -25.51 -8.42 6.77
N GLY A 96 -24.45 -8.47 7.59
CA GLY A 96 -24.40 -7.83 8.89
C GLY A 96 -22.99 -7.60 9.43
N ARG A 97 -22.92 -7.11 10.67
CA ARG A 97 -21.64 -6.97 11.37
C ARG A 97 -21.17 -8.34 11.88
N ALA A 98 -19.93 -8.65 11.62
CA ALA A 98 -19.20 -9.81 12.12
C ALA A 98 -18.13 -9.39 13.14
N GLY A 99 -17.84 -10.25 14.10
CA GLY A 99 -16.88 -10.00 15.18
C GLY A 99 -16.04 -11.22 15.49
N SER A 100 -15.76 -11.45 16.77
CA SER A 100 -14.86 -12.52 17.22
C SER A 100 -15.29 -13.95 16.84
N GLU A 101 -16.60 -14.16 16.69
CA GLU A 101 -17.17 -15.47 16.31
C GLU A 101 -17.06 -15.72 14.79
N ASP A 102 -17.00 -14.65 13.99
CA ASP A 102 -17.00 -14.70 12.53
C ASP A 102 -15.77 -13.95 11.96
N GLN A 103 -14.58 -14.33 12.43
CA GLN A 103 -13.36 -13.68 11.95
C GLN A 103 -13.11 -14.00 10.49
N VAL A 104 -12.51 -13.03 9.76
CA VAL A 104 -12.01 -13.28 8.41
C VAL A 104 -10.93 -14.36 8.47
N ASP A 105 -11.20 -15.50 7.84
CA ASP A 105 -10.18 -16.50 7.57
C ASP A 105 -9.33 -16.05 6.39
N TYR A 106 -8.02 -16.25 6.47
CA TYR A 106 -7.09 -15.85 5.42
C TYR A 106 -5.93 -16.82 5.27
N ASN A 107 -5.42 -16.90 4.06
CA ASN A 107 -4.20 -17.62 3.74
C ASN A 107 -3.17 -16.65 3.14
N ALA A 108 -2.13 -16.37 3.91
CA ALA A 108 -1.02 -15.52 3.48
C ALA A 108 0.18 -16.38 3.06
N PRO A 109 0.87 -16.02 1.95
CA PRO A 109 2.17 -16.60 1.62
C PRO A 109 3.14 -16.43 2.80
N SER A 110 3.87 -17.49 3.17
CA SER A 110 4.70 -17.47 4.40
C SER A 110 6.08 -18.11 4.26
N ASP A 111 6.43 -18.59 3.06
CA ASP A 111 7.69 -19.28 2.84
C ASP A 111 8.83 -18.28 2.62
N TRP A 112 9.90 -18.43 3.39
CA TRP A 112 11.08 -17.58 3.29
C TRP A 112 11.77 -17.77 1.93
N PHE A 113 12.15 -16.65 1.29
CA PHE A 113 12.84 -16.57 0.00
C PHE A 113 12.03 -17.08 -1.21
N GLU A 114 10.83 -17.64 -1.00
CA GLU A 114 9.88 -18.00 -2.07
C GLU A 114 8.75 -16.97 -2.18
N ASN A 115 8.38 -16.40 -1.03
CA ASN A 115 7.36 -15.36 -0.95
C ASN A 115 8.00 -14.01 -0.54
N ASP A 116 9.07 -13.68 -1.20
CA ASP A 116 9.81 -12.44 -0.99
C ASP A 116 9.17 -11.23 -1.70
N GLU A 117 9.65 -10.06 -1.31
CA GLU A 117 9.21 -8.80 -1.87
C GLU A 117 10.40 -7.91 -2.15
N ILE A 118 10.33 -7.16 -3.24
CA ILE A 118 11.32 -6.15 -3.59
C ILE A 118 10.60 -4.82 -3.81
N ALA A 119 11.13 -3.77 -3.21
CA ALA A 119 10.72 -2.40 -3.45
C ALA A 119 11.93 -1.54 -3.84
N VAL A 120 11.74 -0.64 -4.79
CA VAL A 120 12.77 0.28 -5.29
C VAL A 120 12.19 1.68 -5.32
N ARG A 121 12.97 2.66 -4.83
CA ARG A 121 12.67 4.07 -4.95
C ARG A 121 13.87 4.79 -5.55
N ILE A 122 13.64 5.59 -6.57
CA ILE A 122 14.64 6.52 -7.15
C ILE A 122 14.08 7.92 -6.96
N TYR A 123 14.83 8.81 -6.30
CA TYR A 123 14.33 10.14 -6.01
C TYR A 123 15.42 11.20 -6.09
N ARG A 124 14.99 12.43 -6.37
CA ARG A 124 15.86 13.60 -6.43
C ARG A 124 15.11 14.86 -6.06
N SER A 125 15.82 15.77 -5.39
CA SER A 125 15.34 17.13 -5.16
C SER A 125 15.78 18.06 -6.30
N PHE A 126 14.85 18.87 -6.78
CA PHE A 126 15.05 19.93 -7.78
C PHE A 126 14.66 21.26 -7.15
N GLY A 127 15.62 21.97 -6.61
CA GLY A 127 15.33 23.12 -5.76
C GLY A 127 14.52 22.69 -4.53
N ALA A 128 13.34 23.24 -4.37
CA ALA A 128 12.44 22.91 -3.26
C ALA A 128 11.44 21.76 -3.56
N PHE A 129 11.47 21.19 -4.77
CA PHE A 129 10.62 20.05 -5.14
C PHE A 129 11.38 18.73 -5.01
N GLU A 130 10.71 17.68 -4.55
CA GLU A 130 11.19 16.31 -4.63
C GLU A 130 10.33 15.52 -5.62
N ALA A 131 10.98 14.87 -6.57
CA ALA A 131 10.37 13.90 -7.47
C ALA A 131 10.89 12.50 -7.14
N ALA A 132 9.99 11.50 -7.18
CA ALA A 132 10.36 10.12 -6.97
C ALA A 132 9.64 9.19 -7.95
N ALA A 133 10.31 8.09 -8.30
CA ALA A 133 9.74 6.94 -9.01
C ALA A 133 9.84 5.71 -8.13
N TYR A 134 8.85 4.83 -8.23
CA TYR A 134 8.70 3.67 -7.38
C TYR A 134 8.45 2.40 -8.19
N GLY A 135 9.01 1.30 -7.75
CA GLY A 135 8.70 -0.03 -8.22
C GLY A 135 8.54 -0.97 -7.04
N TYR A 136 7.54 -1.84 -7.10
CA TYR A 136 7.31 -2.88 -6.10
C TYR A 136 6.91 -4.18 -6.79
N TRP A 137 7.43 -5.28 -6.30
CA TRP A 137 7.10 -6.63 -6.73
C TRP A 137 6.92 -7.48 -5.48
N GLY A 138 5.75 -8.07 -5.34
CA GLY A 138 5.34 -8.86 -4.19
C GLY A 138 3.87 -9.22 -4.27
N TYR A 139 3.11 -8.84 -3.26
CA TYR A 139 1.70 -9.21 -3.08
C TYR A 139 0.86 -8.00 -2.67
N TRP A 140 -0.46 -8.09 -2.86
CA TRP A 140 -1.39 -7.14 -2.25
C TRP A 140 -1.19 -7.13 -0.74
N LYS A 141 -1.00 -5.95 -0.13
CA LYS A 141 -0.73 -5.83 1.32
C LYS A 141 -1.97 -6.09 2.18
N SER A 142 -3.12 -5.64 1.74
CA SER A 142 -4.43 -6.05 2.25
C SER A 142 -5.00 -7.16 1.37
N PRO A 143 -5.97 -7.96 1.84
CA PRO A 143 -6.58 -9.01 1.03
C PRO A 143 -7.07 -8.47 -0.33
N GLY A 144 -6.46 -8.93 -1.39
CA GLY A 144 -6.75 -8.56 -2.78
C GLY A 144 -7.56 -9.63 -3.52
N GLY A 145 -8.06 -10.61 -2.82
CA GLY A 145 -8.88 -11.67 -3.37
C GLY A 145 -9.43 -12.61 -2.31
N GLN A 146 -10.19 -13.60 -2.76
CA GLN A 146 -10.76 -14.66 -1.92
C GLN A 146 -10.72 -16.01 -2.64
N ARG A 147 -10.72 -17.09 -1.90
CA ARG A 147 -10.82 -18.43 -2.46
C ARG A 147 -12.28 -18.87 -2.58
N LEU A 148 -12.55 -19.68 -3.60
CA LEU A 148 -13.84 -20.37 -3.72
C LEU A 148 -13.96 -21.51 -2.70
N LEU A 149 -12.85 -22.20 -2.42
CA LEU A 149 -12.79 -23.30 -1.46
C LEU A 149 -11.54 -23.16 -0.57
N PRO A 150 -11.69 -22.97 0.75
CA PRO A 150 -12.95 -22.68 1.46
C PRO A 150 -13.53 -21.32 1.04
N LEU A 151 -14.86 -21.26 0.95
CA LEU A 151 -15.55 -20.05 0.47
C LEU A 151 -15.26 -18.85 1.38
N GLY A 152 -14.85 -17.75 0.76
CA GLY A 152 -14.61 -16.49 1.45
C GLY A 152 -13.26 -16.40 2.19
N GLN A 153 -12.39 -17.44 2.11
CA GLN A 153 -11.04 -17.32 2.66
C GLN A 153 -10.27 -16.22 1.91
N ALA A 154 -9.86 -15.18 2.63
CA ALA A 154 -9.10 -14.09 2.06
C ALA A 154 -7.72 -14.53 1.57
N MET A 155 -7.25 -13.98 0.46
CA MET A 155 -5.94 -14.27 -0.11
C MET A 155 -5.21 -13.00 -0.53
N PHE A 156 -3.90 -13.13 -0.73
CA PHE A 156 -3.00 -12.06 -1.12
C PHE A 156 -2.40 -12.37 -2.50
N PRO A 157 -3.06 -11.98 -3.60
CA PRO A 157 -2.56 -12.23 -4.94
C PRO A 157 -1.24 -11.52 -5.21
N LYS A 158 -0.47 -12.03 -6.19
CA LYS A 158 0.76 -11.36 -6.64
C LYS A 158 0.45 -10.03 -7.29
N LEU A 159 1.26 -9.02 -6.95
CA LEU A 159 1.13 -7.64 -7.38
C LEU A 159 2.48 -7.08 -7.82
N ALA A 160 2.47 -6.26 -8.87
CA ALA A 160 3.53 -5.29 -9.12
C ALA A 160 2.93 -3.88 -9.12
N VAL A 161 3.67 -2.91 -8.56
CA VAL A 161 3.27 -1.51 -8.56
C VAL A 161 4.35 -0.67 -9.19
N TYR A 162 3.95 0.23 -10.07
CA TYR A 162 4.81 1.22 -10.70
C TYR A 162 4.22 2.58 -10.43
N GLY A 163 5.00 3.47 -9.84
CA GLY A 163 4.46 4.75 -9.45
C GLY A 163 5.45 5.89 -9.50
N ALA A 164 4.92 7.08 -9.30
CA ALA A 164 5.69 8.31 -9.23
C ALA A 164 5.04 9.29 -8.24
N SER A 165 5.83 10.20 -7.70
CA SER A 165 5.35 11.31 -6.90
C SER A 165 6.13 12.58 -7.16
N LEU A 166 5.47 13.71 -6.92
CA LEU A 166 6.08 15.04 -6.88
C LEU A 166 5.52 15.76 -5.66
N ARG A 167 6.41 16.36 -4.85
CA ARG A 167 6.05 17.16 -3.69
C ARG A 167 6.90 18.44 -3.66
N GLY A 168 6.30 19.55 -3.29
CA GLY A 168 7.03 20.79 -3.13
C GLY A 168 6.14 21.99 -2.80
N PRO A 169 6.71 23.19 -2.69
CA PRO A 169 5.97 24.39 -2.36
C PRO A 169 5.04 24.80 -3.51
N VAL A 170 3.79 25.09 -3.18
CA VAL A 170 2.77 25.62 -4.09
C VAL A 170 2.11 26.81 -3.41
N GLY A 171 2.33 28.01 -3.92
CA GLY A 171 1.83 29.23 -3.29
C GLY A 171 2.37 29.39 -1.86
N ARG A 172 1.51 29.36 -0.85
CA ARG A 172 1.85 29.52 0.58
C ARG A 172 1.92 28.18 1.32
N GLY A 173 1.67 27.07 0.65
CA GLY A 173 1.63 25.74 1.24
C GLY A 173 2.51 24.75 0.50
N ILE A 174 2.26 23.46 0.76
CA ILE A 174 2.94 22.32 0.15
C ILE A 174 1.91 21.54 -0.66
N GLY A 175 2.20 21.33 -1.94
CA GLY A 175 1.42 20.47 -2.81
C GLY A 175 2.11 19.12 -2.99
N ASN A 176 1.33 18.09 -3.18
CA ASN A 176 1.81 16.78 -3.57
C ASN A 176 0.88 16.11 -4.58
N ILE A 177 1.47 15.31 -5.44
CA ILE A 177 0.76 14.42 -6.36
C ILE A 177 1.44 13.07 -6.34
N GLU A 178 0.64 12.02 -6.23
CA GLU A 178 1.09 10.63 -6.37
C GLU A 178 0.27 9.91 -7.43
N PHE A 179 0.94 9.07 -8.20
CA PHE A 179 0.35 8.16 -9.16
C PHE A 179 0.89 6.76 -8.93
N GLY A 180 0.04 5.73 -9.13
CA GLY A 180 0.43 4.34 -9.11
C GLY A 180 -0.39 3.50 -10.09
N TYR A 181 0.27 2.60 -10.79
CA TYR A 181 -0.35 1.52 -11.55
C TYR A 181 -0.11 0.21 -10.81
N TYR A 182 -1.19 -0.44 -10.41
CA TYR A 182 -1.24 -1.70 -9.70
C TYR A 182 -1.51 -2.82 -10.72
N ASP A 183 -0.48 -3.57 -11.12
CA ASP A 183 -0.56 -4.71 -12.02
C ASP A 183 -0.90 -5.97 -11.22
N SER A 184 -2.14 -6.42 -11.26
CA SER A 184 -2.60 -7.66 -10.63
C SER A 184 -2.06 -8.85 -11.41
N ARG A 185 -0.94 -9.40 -10.95
CA ARG A 185 -0.14 -10.41 -11.69
C ARG A 185 -0.82 -11.76 -11.85
N GLN A 186 -1.79 -12.09 -11.00
CA GLN A 186 -2.55 -13.34 -11.08
C GLN A 186 -3.79 -13.22 -11.98
N ASP A 187 -4.30 -12.02 -12.19
CA ASP A 187 -5.44 -11.76 -13.10
C ASP A 187 -5.23 -10.48 -13.91
N ARG A 188 -4.32 -10.53 -14.86
CA ARG A 188 -4.01 -9.39 -15.74
C ARG A 188 -5.14 -8.98 -16.67
N ASN A 189 -6.05 -9.90 -16.93
CA ASN A 189 -7.16 -9.70 -17.88
C ASN A 189 -8.47 -9.28 -17.18
N GLY A 190 -8.48 -9.24 -15.84
CA GLY A 190 -9.65 -8.92 -15.03
C GLY A 190 -10.82 -9.90 -15.18
N ALA A 191 -10.51 -11.17 -15.51
CA ALA A 191 -11.51 -12.19 -15.76
C ALA A 191 -11.74 -13.15 -14.58
N ASP A 192 -10.90 -13.07 -13.55
CA ASP A 192 -11.07 -13.84 -12.31
C ASP A 192 -11.88 -13.02 -11.29
N PRO A 193 -13.15 -13.40 -10.99
CA PRO A 193 -13.97 -12.64 -10.05
C PRO A 193 -13.44 -12.68 -8.61
N PHE A 194 -12.54 -13.62 -8.30
CA PHE A 194 -11.97 -13.79 -6.96
C PHE A 194 -10.68 -13.02 -6.73
N VAL A 195 -10.16 -12.31 -7.72
CA VAL A 195 -8.93 -11.52 -7.65
C VAL A 195 -9.24 -10.06 -7.98
N ASN A 196 -8.58 -9.13 -7.29
CA ASN A 196 -8.68 -7.72 -7.64
C ASN A 196 -8.05 -7.47 -9.01
N ASN A 197 -8.75 -6.71 -9.85
CA ASN A 197 -8.23 -6.26 -11.13
C ASN A 197 -7.02 -5.35 -10.96
N SER A 198 -6.28 -5.17 -12.05
CA SER A 198 -5.33 -4.07 -12.15
C SER A 198 -6.03 -2.72 -12.09
N GLU A 199 -5.36 -1.71 -11.53
CA GLU A 199 -5.96 -0.39 -11.33
C GLU A 199 -4.94 0.75 -11.35
N PHE A 200 -5.40 1.93 -11.75
CA PHE A 200 -4.69 3.18 -11.58
C PHE A 200 -5.16 3.88 -10.31
N ARG A 201 -4.21 4.44 -9.57
CA ARG A 201 -4.47 5.27 -8.39
C ARG A 201 -3.84 6.64 -8.56
N LEU A 202 -4.56 7.65 -8.15
CA LEU A 202 -4.11 9.05 -8.15
C LEU A 202 -4.43 9.70 -6.82
N LEU A 203 -3.49 10.44 -6.26
CA LEU A 203 -3.69 11.30 -5.10
C LEU A 203 -3.14 12.68 -5.44
N VAL A 204 -3.93 13.71 -5.12
CA VAL A 204 -3.51 15.12 -5.18
C VAL A 204 -3.79 15.72 -3.81
N GLY A 205 -2.79 16.31 -3.18
CA GLY A 205 -2.90 16.89 -1.86
C GLY A 205 -2.36 18.31 -1.81
N TYR A 206 -2.89 19.10 -0.90
CA TYR A 206 -2.41 20.43 -0.57
C TYR A 206 -2.55 20.69 0.92
N GLU A 207 -1.50 21.21 1.53
CA GLU A 207 -1.41 21.54 2.94
C GLU A 207 -0.90 22.96 3.11
N GLN A 208 -1.51 23.74 4.00
CA GLN A 208 -1.10 25.12 4.29
C GLN A 208 -1.38 25.50 5.75
N GLU A 209 -0.48 26.28 6.35
CA GLU A 209 -0.79 26.98 7.61
C GLU A 209 -1.80 28.11 7.31
N LEU A 210 -3.02 27.95 7.85
CA LEU A 210 -4.13 28.89 7.66
C LEU A 210 -4.12 30.01 8.71
N ALA A 211 -3.66 29.71 9.93
CA ALA A 211 -3.46 30.63 11.03
C ALA A 211 -2.32 30.12 11.92
N ARG A 212 -1.84 30.94 12.87
CA ARG A 212 -0.80 30.55 13.81
C ARG A 212 -1.14 29.23 14.53
N ASN A 213 -0.32 28.20 14.37
CA ASN A 213 -0.50 26.86 14.91
C ASN A 213 -1.78 26.16 14.40
N PHE A 214 -2.30 26.55 13.25
CA PHE A 214 -3.44 25.91 12.62
C PHE A 214 -3.14 25.61 11.15
N THR A 215 -2.90 24.35 10.85
CA THR A 215 -2.64 23.82 9.50
C THR A 215 -3.89 23.13 8.99
N GLY A 216 -4.27 23.42 7.75
CA GLY A 216 -5.33 22.72 7.03
C GLY A 216 -4.74 21.94 5.87
N ALA A 217 -5.26 20.74 5.65
CA ALA A 217 -4.91 19.88 4.53
C ALA A 217 -6.17 19.41 3.80
N ILE A 218 -6.06 19.25 2.48
CA ILE A 218 -7.07 18.64 1.63
C ILE A 218 -6.40 17.64 0.72
N GLN A 219 -7.01 16.47 0.56
CA GLN A 219 -6.55 15.43 -0.36
C GLN A 219 -7.72 14.95 -1.20
N TYR A 220 -7.46 14.71 -2.48
CA TYR A 220 -8.34 14.04 -3.42
C TYR A 220 -7.69 12.74 -3.85
N TYR A 221 -8.41 11.65 -3.76
CA TYR A 221 -7.96 10.31 -4.13
C TYR A 221 -8.90 9.67 -5.14
N MET A 222 -8.34 8.96 -6.12
CA MET A 222 -9.09 8.23 -7.14
C MET A 222 -8.45 6.87 -7.40
N GLU A 223 -9.29 5.85 -7.49
CA GLU A 223 -8.97 4.53 -8.04
C GLU A 223 -9.75 4.33 -9.33
N HIS A 224 -9.11 3.77 -10.34
CA HIS A 224 -9.73 3.39 -11.61
C HIS A 224 -9.38 1.95 -11.96
N MET A 225 -10.39 1.06 -11.90
CA MET A 225 -10.25 -0.35 -12.25
C MET A 225 -10.08 -0.51 -13.75
N THR A 226 -9.01 -1.19 -14.18
CA THR A 226 -8.85 -1.59 -15.58
C THR A 226 -9.65 -2.86 -15.87
N ASP A 227 -9.87 -3.16 -17.15
CA ASP A 227 -10.58 -4.36 -17.61
C ASP A 227 -11.95 -4.59 -16.95
N TYR A 228 -12.62 -3.48 -16.60
CA TYR A 228 -13.89 -3.50 -15.90
C TYR A 228 -14.97 -4.32 -16.63
N GLY A 229 -14.98 -4.30 -17.97
CA GLY A 229 -15.90 -5.11 -18.76
C GLY A 229 -15.64 -6.62 -18.64
N ALA A 230 -14.41 -7.05 -18.42
CA ALA A 230 -14.07 -8.45 -18.15
C ALA A 230 -14.57 -8.87 -16.76
N TYR A 231 -14.30 -8.04 -15.75
CA TYR A 231 -14.84 -8.21 -14.40
C TYR A 231 -16.37 -8.32 -14.38
N GLU A 232 -17.11 -7.43 -15.06
CA GLU A 232 -18.57 -7.46 -15.11
C GLU A 232 -19.11 -8.77 -15.73
N ARG A 233 -18.43 -9.33 -16.73
CA ARG A 233 -18.83 -10.61 -17.35
C ARG A 233 -18.52 -11.82 -16.46
N ALA A 234 -17.44 -11.75 -15.67
CA ALA A 234 -17.00 -12.85 -14.81
C ALA A 234 -17.68 -12.85 -13.43
N ARG A 235 -18.16 -11.69 -12.97
CA ARG A 235 -18.76 -11.52 -11.65
C ARG A 235 -19.97 -12.42 -11.42
N PHE A 236 -20.05 -13.03 -10.26
CA PHE A 236 -21.24 -13.78 -9.84
C PHE A 236 -22.42 -12.84 -9.56
N PHE A 237 -23.62 -13.27 -9.87
CA PHE A 237 -24.84 -12.46 -9.70
C PHE A 237 -25.12 -12.06 -8.23
N PHE A 238 -24.63 -12.83 -7.27
CA PHE A 238 -24.77 -12.58 -5.83
C PHE A 238 -23.63 -11.74 -5.24
N GLU A 239 -22.56 -11.49 -6.00
CA GLU A 239 -21.43 -10.69 -5.54
C GLU A 239 -21.76 -9.19 -5.66
N PRO A 240 -21.51 -8.39 -4.61
CA PRO A 240 -21.66 -6.94 -4.70
C PRO A 240 -20.80 -6.37 -5.85
N ARG A 241 -21.39 -5.49 -6.63
CA ARG A 241 -20.69 -4.85 -7.75
C ARG A 241 -19.63 -3.88 -7.19
N ARG A 242 -18.39 -4.02 -7.65
CA ARG A 242 -17.33 -3.06 -7.39
C ARG A 242 -17.45 -1.86 -8.32
N ASP A 243 -17.13 -0.67 -7.83
CA ASP A 243 -17.14 0.54 -8.63
C ASP A 243 -15.95 0.55 -9.60
N LYS A 244 -16.22 0.95 -10.85
CA LYS A 244 -15.15 1.16 -11.84
C LYS A 244 -14.21 2.30 -11.42
N ASN A 245 -14.81 3.38 -10.90
CA ASN A 245 -14.10 4.55 -10.40
C ASN A 245 -14.53 4.77 -8.95
N ARG A 246 -13.56 4.86 -8.06
CA ARG A 246 -13.77 5.19 -6.66
C ARG A 246 -13.07 6.50 -6.36
N HIS A 247 -13.77 7.41 -5.70
CA HIS A 247 -13.27 8.74 -5.32
C HIS A 247 -13.41 8.91 -3.80
N VAL A 248 -12.40 9.52 -3.19
CA VAL A 248 -12.36 9.85 -1.75
C VAL A 248 -11.83 11.26 -1.56
#